data_122c7d847923f10ecccecd65e7d793da
#
_entry.id   122c7d847923f10ecccecd65e7d793da
#
_cell.length_a   1.000
_cell.length_b   1.000
_cell.length_c   1.000
_cell.angle_alpha   90.00
_cell.angle_beta   90.00
_cell.angle_gamma   90.00
#
_symmetry.space_group_name_H-M   'P 1'
#
loop_
_entity.id
_entity.type
_entity.pdbx_description
1 polymer ?
#
loop_
_entity_poly.entity_id
_entity_poly.type
_entity_poly.pdbx_seq_one_letter_code
_entity_poly.pdbx_strand_id
1 'polypeptide(L)'
;MEQQAISREFTFPGDSESIVAARESVMDFLKEHGLCEGQEIDIFVALQEALANAALHGCQNDRAKTIRCWVEIDPSAFTIVIQDPGPGFDVAATTTADPSVNTTEHGRGICLMRSLMDDVSYRRGGSEVRLRKLRDFSRASS
;
A
#
# COMPACT_ATOMS: atom_id res chain seq x y z
N MET A 1 -0.91 -30.16 -5.51
CA MET A 1 -1.36 -29.60 -4.23
C MET A 1 -1.51 -28.09 -4.38
N GLU A 2 -2.67 -27.58 -4.07
CA GLU A 2 -2.92 -26.16 -4.18
C GLU A 2 -2.23 -25.40 -3.04
N GLN A 3 -1.58 -24.30 -3.40
CA GLN A 3 -1.05 -23.41 -2.40
C GLN A 3 -2.17 -22.53 -1.89
N GLN A 4 -2.31 -22.46 -0.58
CA GLN A 4 -3.29 -21.60 0.05
C GLN A 4 -2.73 -20.19 0.21
N ALA A 5 -3.61 -19.22 0.22
CA ALA A 5 -3.23 -17.85 0.51
C ALA A 5 -2.70 -17.75 1.94
N ILE A 6 -1.65 -16.97 2.10
CA ILE A 6 -1.08 -16.65 3.40
C ILE A 6 -1.47 -15.20 3.70
N SER A 7 -2.00 -14.94 4.88
CA SER A 7 -2.39 -13.58 5.24
C SER A 7 -1.94 -13.22 6.65
N ARG A 8 -1.74 -11.94 6.87
CA ARG A 8 -1.39 -11.41 8.17
C ARG A 8 -1.95 -10.01 8.33
N GLU A 9 -2.49 -9.72 9.52
CA GLU A 9 -2.95 -8.39 9.89
C GLU A 9 -1.92 -7.71 10.77
N PHE A 10 -1.71 -6.42 10.50
CA PHE A 10 -0.83 -5.54 11.28
C PHE A 10 -1.62 -4.33 11.74
N THR A 11 -1.26 -3.78 12.88
CA THR A 11 -1.77 -2.49 13.35
C THR A 11 -0.61 -1.61 13.74
N PHE A 12 -0.71 -0.33 13.40
CA PHE A 12 0.37 0.63 13.65
C PHE A 12 -0.22 1.94 14.16
N PRO A 13 0.53 2.68 15.01
CA PRO A 13 0.11 4.04 15.36
C PRO A 13 0.06 4.93 14.12
N GLY A 14 -0.83 5.92 14.14
CA GLY A 14 -1.11 6.77 12.98
C GLY A 14 -0.21 7.99 12.82
N ASP A 15 0.96 7.99 13.41
CA ASP A 15 1.93 9.08 13.30
C ASP A 15 3.01 8.78 12.27
N SER A 16 3.64 9.84 11.76
CA SER A 16 4.67 9.71 10.72
C SER A 16 5.91 8.95 11.19
N GLU A 17 6.25 9.02 12.47
CA GLU A 17 7.40 8.30 13.00
C GLU A 17 7.21 6.78 12.96
N SER A 18 5.98 6.31 13.01
CA SER A 18 5.66 4.88 12.99
C SER A 18 5.69 4.27 11.58
N ILE A 19 5.75 5.09 10.53
CA ILE A 19 5.71 4.62 9.14
C ILE A 19 6.88 3.70 8.83
N VAL A 20 8.07 4.02 9.29
CA VAL A 20 9.28 3.21 8.99
C VAL A 20 9.12 1.80 9.55
N ALA A 21 8.71 1.67 10.80
CA ALA A 21 8.51 0.37 11.42
C ALA A 21 7.37 -0.41 10.73
N ALA A 22 6.30 0.29 10.37
CA ALA A 22 5.18 -0.32 9.64
C ALA A 22 5.64 -0.88 8.29
N ARG A 23 6.36 -0.08 7.54
CA ARG A 23 6.88 -0.48 6.23
C ARG A 23 7.82 -1.69 6.34
N GLU A 24 8.74 -1.65 7.31
CA GLU A 24 9.67 -2.76 7.52
C GLU A 24 8.96 -4.04 7.88
N SER A 25 7.95 -3.98 8.74
CA SER A 25 7.17 -5.16 9.13
C SER A 25 6.47 -5.81 7.95
N VAL A 26 5.86 -5.00 7.10
CA VAL A 26 5.17 -5.50 5.91
C VAL A 26 6.17 -6.07 4.89
N MET A 27 7.27 -5.34 4.63
CA MET A 27 8.28 -5.79 3.67
C MET A 27 8.94 -7.10 4.12
N ASP A 28 9.24 -7.24 5.42
CA ASP A 28 9.82 -8.47 5.95
C ASP A 28 8.88 -9.66 5.75
N PHE A 29 7.59 -9.46 5.97
CA PHE A 29 6.60 -10.52 5.75
C PHE A 29 6.55 -10.93 4.27
N LEU A 30 6.57 -9.96 3.36
CA LEU A 30 6.58 -10.25 1.92
C LEU A 30 7.85 -11.01 1.52
N LYS A 31 9.00 -10.61 2.04
CA LYS A 31 10.28 -11.27 1.73
C LYS A 31 10.32 -12.71 2.23
N GLU A 32 9.76 -12.96 3.40
CA GLU A 32 9.67 -14.31 3.96
C GLU A 32 8.83 -15.26 3.10
N HIS A 33 7.88 -14.70 2.35
CA HIS A 33 6.91 -15.49 1.59
C HIS A 33 7.04 -15.35 0.08
N GLY A 34 8.26 -15.01 -0.39
CA GLY A 34 8.57 -15.13 -1.81
C GLY A 34 8.50 -13.87 -2.64
N LEU A 35 8.78 -12.73 -2.03
CA LEU A 35 8.90 -11.48 -2.79
C LEU A 35 10.09 -11.61 -3.75
N CYS A 36 9.82 -11.42 -5.03
CA CYS A 36 10.84 -11.55 -6.07
C CYS A 36 11.69 -10.29 -6.19
N GLU A 37 12.98 -10.50 -6.49
CA GLU A 37 13.86 -9.40 -6.83
C GLU A 37 13.30 -8.63 -8.03
N GLY A 38 13.40 -7.33 -7.99
CA GLY A 38 12.85 -6.45 -9.02
C GLY A 38 11.44 -5.96 -8.73
N GLN A 39 10.69 -6.66 -7.88
CA GLN A 39 9.36 -6.21 -7.43
C GLN A 39 9.43 -5.48 -6.10
N GLU A 40 10.51 -5.67 -5.36
CA GLU A 40 10.69 -5.11 -4.02
C GLU A 40 10.61 -3.59 -4.00
N ILE A 41 11.30 -2.93 -4.93
CA ILE A 41 11.35 -1.46 -4.96
C ILE A 41 9.97 -0.88 -5.27
N ASP A 42 9.27 -1.45 -6.25
CA ASP A 42 7.93 -0.98 -6.62
C ASP A 42 6.96 -1.06 -5.45
N ILE A 43 6.95 -2.20 -4.77
CA ILE A 43 6.09 -2.42 -3.61
C ILE A 43 6.50 -1.50 -2.47
N PHE A 44 7.81 -1.37 -2.22
CA PHE A 44 8.34 -0.52 -1.15
C PHE A 44 7.87 0.93 -1.32
N VAL A 45 8.00 1.48 -2.52
CA VAL A 45 7.60 2.87 -2.77
C VAL A 45 6.09 3.05 -2.68
N ALA A 46 5.32 2.14 -3.27
CA ALA A 46 3.86 2.21 -3.21
C ALA A 46 3.36 2.10 -1.76
N LEU A 47 3.94 1.21 -0.99
CA LEU A 47 3.61 1.01 0.42
C LEU A 47 3.94 2.27 1.23
N GLN A 48 5.08 2.89 0.99
CA GLN A 48 5.49 4.13 1.64
C GLN A 48 4.45 5.23 1.38
N GLU A 49 4.02 5.39 0.14
CA GLU A 49 3.01 6.39 -0.22
C GLU A 49 1.68 6.13 0.48
N ALA A 50 1.24 4.88 0.49
CA ALA A 50 -0.03 4.50 1.12
C ALA A 50 0.00 4.71 2.62
N LEU A 51 1.09 4.33 3.29
CA LEU A 51 1.25 4.52 4.74
C LEU A 51 1.35 6.00 5.09
N ALA A 52 2.08 6.78 4.30
CA ALA A 52 2.20 8.22 4.51
C ALA A 52 0.84 8.90 4.39
N ASN A 53 0.05 8.54 3.36
CA ASN A 53 -1.29 9.09 3.20
C ASN A 53 -2.19 8.73 4.38
N ALA A 54 -2.14 7.48 4.83
CA ALA A 54 -2.94 7.05 5.98
C ALA A 54 -2.55 7.81 7.26
N ALA A 55 -1.25 7.98 7.51
CA ALA A 55 -0.77 8.67 8.71
C ALA A 55 -1.05 10.17 8.65
N LEU A 56 -0.70 10.82 7.56
CA LEU A 56 -0.75 12.28 7.49
C LEU A 56 -2.15 12.83 7.21
N HIS A 57 -2.89 12.17 6.32
CA HIS A 57 -4.22 12.63 5.93
C HIS A 57 -5.34 11.91 6.69
N GLY A 58 -5.25 10.60 6.82
CA GLY A 58 -6.28 9.81 7.50
C GLY A 58 -6.23 9.96 9.01
N CYS A 59 -5.06 9.84 9.60
CA CYS A 59 -4.87 9.94 11.06
C CYS A 59 -4.48 11.34 11.53
N GLN A 60 -4.17 12.25 10.62
CA GLN A 60 -3.71 13.61 10.95
C GLN A 60 -2.47 13.59 11.85
N ASN A 61 -1.59 12.62 11.61
CA ASN A 61 -0.35 12.43 12.37
C ASN A 61 -0.61 12.22 13.88
N ASP A 62 -1.72 11.61 14.22
CA ASP A 62 -2.13 11.38 15.60
C ASP A 62 -1.78 9.95 16.03
N ARG A 63 -0.81 9.82 16.91
CA ARG A 63 -0.34 8.53 17.42
C ARG A 63 -1.42 7.73 18.14
N ALA A 64 -2.45 8.40 18.66
CA ALA A 64 -3.57 7.73 19.32
C ALA A 64 -4.51 7.02 18.34
N LYS A 65 -4.45 7.37 17.07
CA LYS A 65 -5.22 6.70 16.02
C LYS A 65 -4.44 5.51 15.48
N THR A 66 -5.14 4.56 14.88
CA THR A 66 -4.54 3.30 14.43
C THR A 66 -4.72 3.11 12.93
N ILE A 67 -3.63 2.75 12.27
CA ILE A 67 -3.65 2.28 10.88
C ILE A 67 -3.74 0.74 10.93
N ARG A 68 -4.67 0.18 10.18
CA ARG A 68 -4.81 -1.27 10.03
C ARG A 68 -4.30 -1.68 8.66
N CYS A 69 -3.55 -2.76 8.63
CA CYS A 69 -2.96 -3.27 7.39
C CYS A 69 -3.17 -4.77 7.30
N TRP A 70 -3.65 -5.23 6.14
CA TRP A 70 -3.75 -6.65 5.84
C TRP A 70 -2.87 -6.96 4.66
N VAL A 71 -2.11 -8.05 4.76
CA VAL A 71 -1.28 -8.51 3.66
C VAL A 71 -1.72 -9.92 3.32
N GLU A 72 -2.00 -10.16 2.05
CA GLU A 72 -2.36 -11.47 1.55
C GLU A 72 -1.42 -11.85 0.42
N ILE A 73 -0.90 -13.06 0.47
CA ILE A 73 -0.01 -13.60 -0.54
C ILE A 73 -0.63 -14.88 -1.07
N ASP A 74 -1.06 -14.87 -2.32
CA ASP A 74 -1.53 -16.07 -3.00
C ASP A 74 -0.55 -16.45 -4.11
N PRO A 75 -0.75 -17.57 -4.83
CA PRO A 75 0.19 -17.96 -5.88
C PRO A 75 0.37 -16.95 -7.00
N SER A 76 -0.59 -16.04 -7.21
CA SER A 76 -0.56 -15.11 -8.33
C SER A 76 -0.24 -13.66 -7.96
N ALA A 77 -0.47 -13.26 -6.70
CA ALA A 77 -0.36 -11.85 -6.36
C ALA A 77 -0.03 -11.60 -4.89
N PHE A 78 0.55 -10.44 -4.64
CA PHE A 78 0.62 -9.81 -3.31
C PHE A 78 -0.47 -8.76 -3.23
N THR A 79 -1.26 -8.77 -2.16
CA THR A 79 -2.30 -7.77 -1.92
C THR A 79 -2.07 -7.14 -0.56
N ILE A 80 -2.05 -5.81 -0.54
CA ILE A 80 -1.86 -5.03 0.69
C ILE A 80 -3.05 -4.10 0.81
N VAL A 81 -3.75 -4.16 1.94
CA VAL A 81 -4.89 -3.29 2.23
C VAL A 81 -4.52 -2.43 3.43
N ILE A 82 -4.62 -1.12 3.29
CA ILE A 82 -4.30 -0.16 4.34
C ILE A 82 -5.55 0.67 4.61
N GLN A 83 -5.97 0.67 5.88
CA GLN A 83 -7.16 1.35 6.33
C GLN A 83 -6.82 2.32 7.45
N ASP A 84 -7.32 3.55 7.34
CA ASP A 84 -7.22 4.55 8.40
C ASP A 84 -8.63 4.89 8.93
N PRO A 85 -8.74 5.53 10.11
CA PRO A 85 -10.02 5.91 10.69
C PRO A 85 -10.55 7.25 10.21
N GLY A 86 -9.86 7.88 9.24
CA GLY A 86 -10.24 9.21 8.77
C GLY A 86 -11.51 9.22 7.93
N PRO A 87 -11.95 10.42 7.51
CA PRO A 87 -13.19 10.56 6.75
C PRO A 87 -13.03 10.15 5.28
N GLY A 88 -11.82 9.82 4.84
CA GLY A 88 -11.57 9.55 3.43
C GLY A 88 -11.44 10.84 2.62
N PHE A 89 -11.55 10.72 1.33
CA PHE A 89 -11.44 11.85 0.40
C PHE A 89 -12.11 11.47 -0.93
N ASP A 90 -12.41 12.48 -1.74
CA ASP A 90 -12.95 12.25 -3.07
C ASP A 90 -11.82 11.85 -4.03
N VAL A 91 -11.66 10.56 -4.24
CA VAL A 91 -10.59 10.01 -5.08
C VAL A 91 -10.71 10.51 -6.51
N ALA A 92 -11.92 10.56 -7.05
CA ALA A 92 -12.16 10.99 -8.43
C ALA A 92 -11.80 12.46 -8.63
N ALA A 93 -12.08 13.31 -7.64
CA ALA A 93 -11.73 14.74 -7.70
C ALA A 93 -10.25 14.98 -7.45
N THR A 94 -9.58 14.11 -6.68
CA THR A 94 -8.18 14.27 -6.29
C THR A 94 -7.23 13.84 -7.39
N THR A 95 -7.62 12.86 -8.21
CA THR A 95 -6.75 12.29 -9.24
C THR A 95 -7.22 12.69 -10.63
N THR A 96 -6.24 12.97 -11.52
CA THR A 96 -6.49 13.18 -12.94
C THR A 96 -5.77 12.07 -13.71
N ALA A 97 -6.15 11.89 -14.98
CA ALA A 97 -5.49 10.92 -15.85
C ALA A 97 -4.05 11.33 -16.17
N ASP A 98 -3.75 12.63 -16.11
CA ASP A 98 -2.42 13.16 -16.42
C ASP A 98 -1.75 13.65 -15.14
N PRO A 99 -0.71 12.94 -14.66
CA PRO A 99 0.00 13.34 -13.44
C PRO A 99 0.62 14.74 -13.51
N SER A 100 0.93 15.24 -14.72
CA SER A 100 1.56 16.54 -14.86
C SER A 100 0.65 17.70 -14.48
N VAL A 101 -0.67 17.51 -14.53
CA VAL A 101 -1.64 18.53 -14.14
C VAL A 101 -2.19 18.31 -12.74
N ASN A 102 -1.81 17.24 -12.09
CA ASN A 102 -2.25 16.92 -10.72
C ASN A 102 -1.27 17.55 -9.73
N THR A 103 -1.64 18.70 -9.17
CA THR A 103 -0.76 19.48 -8.31
C THR A 103 -0.90 19.16 -6.84
N THR A 104 -1.87 18.33 -6.43
CA THR A 104 -2.01 17.95 -5.04
C THR A 104 -1.00 16.87 -4.68
N GLU A 105 -0.41 16.97 -3.49
CA GLU A 105 0.51 15.96 -2.98
C GLU A 105 -0.16 14.58 -2.92
N HIS A 106 -1.40 14.54 -2.43
CA HIS A 106 -2.18 13.32 -2.30
C HIS A 106 -2.43 12.68 -3.67
N GLY A 107 -2.81 13.49 -4.66
CA GLY A 107 -3.06 13.01 -6.03
C GLY A 107 -1.80 12.50 -6.72
N ARG A 108 -0.66 13.15 -6.50
CA ARG A 108 0.63 12.69 -7.04
C ARG A 108 1.01 11.33 -6.46
N GLY A 109 0.79 11.14 -5.16
CA GLY A 109 1.05 9.85 -4.51
C GLY A 109 0.19 8.74 -5.08
N ILE A 110 -1.08 9.01 -5.35
CA ILE A 110 -1.98 8.03 -5.97
C ILE A 110 -1.51 7.67 -7.38
N CYS A 111 -1.13 8.64 -8.18
CA CYS A 111 -0.60 8.39 -9.52
C CYS A 111 0.67 7.54 -9.47
N LEU A 112 1.56 7.83 -8.52
CA LEU A 112 2.78 7.05 -8.34
C LEU A 112 2.46 5.60 -7.97
N MET A 113 1.57 5.38 -7.02
CA MET A 113 1.17 4.01 -6.65
C MET A 113 0.61 3.25 -7.85
N ARG A 114 -0.23 3.90 -8.66
CA ARG A 114 -0.82 3.28 -9.85
C ARG A 114 0.21 2.94 -10.91
N SER A 115 1.30 3.68 -10.98
CA SER A 115 2.38 3.40 -11.94
C SER A 115 3.24 2.22 -11.51
N LEU A 116 3.29 1.91 -10.21
CA LEU A 116 4.16 0.89 -9.64
C LEU A 116 3.46 -0.44 -9.37
N MET A 117 2.15 -0.39 -9.11
CA MET A 117 1.36 -1.58 -8.78
C MET A 117 0.48 -1.96 -9.97
N ASP A 118 0.05 -3.21 -10.02
CA ASP A 118 -0.83 -3.69 -11.08
C ASP A 118 -2.26 -3.23 -10.89
N ASP A 119 -2.68 -2.99 -9.65
CA ASP A 119 -3.97 -2.41 -9.35
C ASP A 119 -3.91 -1.61 -8.05
N VAL A 120 -4.58 -0.47 -8.05
CA VAL A 120 -4.75 0.37 -6.85
C VAL A 120 -6.22 0.78 -6.82
N SER A 121 -6.93 0.35 -5.79
CA SER A 121 -8.34 0.68 -5.62
C SER A 121 -8.60 1.26 -4.23
N TYR A 122 -9.59 2.13 -4.16
CA TYR A 122 -10.00 2.77 -2.91
C TYR A 122 -11.40 2.33 -2.51
N ARG A 123 -11.62 2.19 -1.23
CA ARG A 123 -12.91 1.84 -0.64
C ARG A 123 -13.18 2.71 0.58
N ARG A 124 -14.36 2.61 1.14
CA ARG A 124 -14.76 3.33 2.35
C ARG A 124 -14.58 4.85 2.20
N GLY A 125 -14.94 5.35 1.02
CA GLY A 125 -14.86 6.79 0.76
C GLY A 125 -13.43 7.33 0.69
N GLY A 126 -12.44 6.48 0.43
CA GLY A 126 -11.03 6.87 0.33
C GLY A 126 -10.19 6.55 1.56
N SER A 127 -10.80 6.06 2.64
CA SER A 127 -10.05 5.72 3.86
C SER A 127 -9.43 4.33 3.83
N GLU A 128 -9.67 3.57 2.79
CA GLU A 128 -9.06 2.26 2.58
C GLU A 128 -8.48 2.19 1.18
N VAL A 129 -7.21 1.79 1.07
CA VAL A 129 -6.55 1.57 -0.21
C VAL A 129 -6.14 0.10 -0.31
N ARG A 130 -6.37 -0.48 -1.49
CA ARG A 130 -5.95 -1.84 -1.80
C ARG A 130 -4.92 -1.77 -2.91
N LEU A 131 -3.73 -2.28 -2.62
CA LEU A 131 -2.60 -2.35 -3.55
C LEU A 131 -2.42 -3.81 -3.95
N ARG A 132 -2.35 -4.08 -5.26
CA ARG A 132 -2.15 -5.44 -5.75
C ARG A 132 -0.99 -5.46 -6.73
N LYS A 133 -0.07 -6.41 -6.53
CA LYS A 133 1.07 -6.62 -7.40
C LYS A 133 1.08 -8.08 -7.83
N LEU A 134 1.05 -8.34 -9.13
CA LEU A 134 1.16 -9.69 -9.66
C LEU A 134 2.56 -10.22 -9.41
N ARG A 135 2.65 -11.47 -8.99
CA ARG A 135 3.94 -12.10 -8.73
C ARG A 135 4.62 -12.41 -10.04
N ASP A 136 5.84 -11.96 -10.19
CA ASP A 136 6.63 -12.17 -11.39
C ASP A 136 7.78 -13.11 -11.07
N PHE A 137 7.67 -14.37 -11.48
CA PHE A 137 8.67 -15.38 -11.24
C PHE A 137 9.71 -15.46 -12.37
N SER A 138 9.53 -14.69 -13.44
CA SER A 138 10.45 -14.75 -14.59
C SER A 138 11.87 -14.35 -14.22
N ARG A 139 12.03 -13.44 -13.26
CA ARG A 139 13.33 -12.97 -12.78
C ARG A 139 13.98 -13.91 -11.78
N ALA A 140 13.18 -14.75 -11.12
CA ALA A 140 13.70 -15.67 -10.10
C ALA A 140 14.47 -16.84 -10.69
N SER A 141 14.29 -17.11 -11.97
CA SER A 141 14.93 -18.22 -12.67
C SER A 141 16.22 -17.82 -13.41
N SER A 142 16.59 -16.57 -13.37
CA SER A 142 17.78 -16.09 -14.06
C SER A 142 19.02 -16.15 -13.21
#